data_e29c53183bb10e2dd799224f07ebd076
#
_entry.id   e29c53183bb10e2dd799224f07ebd076
#
_cell.length_a   1.000
_cell.length_b   1.000
_cell.length_c   1.000
_cell.angle_alpha   90.00
_cell.angle_beta   90.00
_cell.angle_gamma   90.00
#
_symmetry.space_group_name_H-M   'P 1'
#
loop_
_entity.id
_entity.type
_entity.pdbx_description
1 polymer ?
#
loop_
_entity_poly.entity_id
_entity_poly.type
_entity_poly.pdbx_seq_one_letter_code
_entity_poly.pdbx_strand_id
1 'polypeptide(L)'
;MMLRSICVAAAVVIASSHARAVEKTMPINFIGEWCYSSQENKTTSYTLPSWTEDGHCTKILSIDQYSFYGEGRHCEPVSMRLTRDTAPSGTAYIAMVTARCQPDGPVTAGKLQSFEFNRYKGNLSVTIK
;
A
#
# COMPACT_ATOMS: atom_id res chain seq x y z
N MET A 1 56.14 -35.83 -16.81
CA MET A 1 54.75 -35.57 -17.18
C MET A 1 54.09 -34.79 -16.04
N MET A 2 53.91 -33.53 -16.22
CA MET A 2 53.19 -32.69 -15.24
C MET A 2 51.72 -32.59 -15.63
N LEU A 3 50.86 -33.18 -14.85
CA LEU A 3 49.43 -32.96 -14.92
C LEU A 3 49.14 -31.55 -14.39
N ARG A 4 48.82 -30.65 -15.28
CA ARG A 4 48.25 -29.36 -14.89
C ARG A 4 46.78 -29.55 -14.62
N SER A 5 46.45 -29.62 -13.33
CA SER A 5 45.03 -29.47 -12.91
C SER A 5 44.57 -28.06 -13.24
N ILE A 6 43.76 -27.94 -14.24
CA ILE A 6 43.04 -26.70 -14.51
C ILE A 6 41.86 -26.70 -13.55
N CYS A 7 42.00 -25.99 -12.44
CA CYS A 7 40.85 -25.63 -11.61
C CYS A 7 40.00 -24.62 -12.41
N VAL A 8 38.98 -25.10 -13.08
CA VAL A 8 37.93 -24.25 -13.57
C VAL A 8 37.11 -23.80 -12.36
N ALA A 9 37.46 -22.64 -11.85
CA ALA A 9 36.60 -21.98 -10.88
C ALA A 9 35.31 -21.62 -11.62
N ALA A 10 34.26 -22.43 -11.47
CA ALA A 10 32.94 -22.07 -11.86
C ALA A 10 32.54 -20.89 -10.97
N ALA A 11 32.59 -19.67 -11.52
CA ALA A 11 31.97 -18.52 -10.89
C ALA A 11 30.47 -18.77 -10.89
N VAL A 12 29.96 -19.25 -9.76
CA VAL A 12 28.52 -19.27 -9.53
C VAL A 12 28.10 -17.83 -9.41
N VAL A 13 27.65 -17.24 -10.52
CA VAL A 13 26.92 -16.00 -10.47
C VAL A 13 25.61 -16.34 -9.80
N ILE A 14 25.56 -16.20 -8.48
CA ILE A 14 24.31 -16.13 -7.77
C ILE A 14 23.68 -14.84 -8.25
N ALA A 15 22.84 -14.94 -9.29
CA ALA A 15 21.87 -13.92 -9.55
C ALA A 15 21.04 -13.82 -8.28
N SER A 16 21.41 -12.89 -7.40
CA SER A 16 20.53 -12.50 -6.33
C SER A 16 19.29 -11.93 -7.00
N SER A 17 18.34 -12.81 -7.28
CA SER A 17 16.97 -12.35 -7.40
C SER A 17 16.72 -11.61 -6.11
N HIS A 18 16.70 -10.28 -6.17
CA HIS A 18 16.18 -9.51 -5.08
C HIS A 18 14.71 -9.91 -4.97
N ALA A 19 14.45 -11.01 -4.24
CA ALA A 19 13.18 -11.19 -3.63
C ALA A 19 13.02 -9.96 -2.75
N ARG A 20 12.38 -8.92 -3.27
CA ARG A 20 11.99 -7.78 -2.47
C ARG A 20 11.23 -8.38 -1.31
N ALA A 21 11.76 -8.23 -0.10
CA ALA A 21 11.05 -8.59 1.10
C ALA A 21 9.65 -8.01 0.95
N VAL A 22 8.63 -8.87 1.05
CA VAL A 22 7.24 -8.44 0.97
C VAL A 22 7.04 -7.42 2.07
N GLU A 23 6.85 -6.15 1.69
CA GLU A 23 6.60 -5.11 2.65
C GLU A 23 5.19 -5.30 3.23
N LYS A 24 5.11 -5.27 4.57
CA LYS A 24 3.87 -5.42 5.33
C LYS A 24 3.43 -4.09 5.96
N THR A 25 3.97 -3.00 5.46
CA THR A 25 3.72 -1.66 6.00
C THR A 25 3.15 -0.76 4.91
N MET A 26 2.34 0.20 5.33
CA MET A 26 1.84 1.23 4.42
C MET A 26 2.95 2.23 4.10
N PRO A 27 3.11 2.64 2.84
CA PRO A 27 4.06 3.68 2.48
C PRO A 27 3.73 5.01 3.15
N ILE A 28 4.76 5.77 3.48
CA ILE A 28 4.61 7.08 4.13
C ILE A 28 3.71 8.05 3.35
N ASN A 29 3.64 7.90 2.03
CA ASN A 29 2.81 8.73 1.16
C ASN A 29 1.31 8.61 1.43
N PHE A 30 0.89 7.54 2.10
CA PHE A 30 -0.51 7.28 2.42
C PHE A 30 -0.84 7.49 3.89
N ILE A 31 0.17 7.59 4.76
CA ILE A 31 -0.02 7.72 6.21
C ILE A 31 -0.65 9.05 6.55
N GLY A 32 -1.67 9.01 7.38
CA GLY A 32 -2.39 10.18 7.86
C GLY A 32 -3.90 9.95 7.93
N GLU A 33 -4.61 11.03 8.16
CA GLU A 33 -6.06 11.05 8.17
C GLU A 33 -6.58 11.61 6.85
N TRP A 34 -7.59 10.95 6.31
CA TRP A 34 -8.20 11.29 5.02
C TRP A 34 -9.70 11.47 5.18
N CYS A 35 -10.23 12.56 4.64
CA CYS A 35 -11.66 12.86 4.68
C CYS A 35 -12.40 12.20 3.53
N TYR A 36 -13.46 11.47 3.82
CA TYR A 36 -14.35 10.93 2.80
C TYR A 36 -14.89 12.04 1.91
N SER A 37 -14.85 11.82 0.62
CA SER A 37 -15.39 12.74 -0.39
C SER A 37 -16.56 12.12 -1.15
N SER A 38 -16.33 10.97 -1.78
CA SER A 38 -17.36 10.30 -2.59
C SER A 38 -17.05 8.82 -2.73
N GLN A 39 -18.06 8.07 -3.12
CA GLN A 39 -17.89 6.66 -3.45
C GLN A 39 -18.62 6.38 -4.77
N GLU A 40 -17.92 5.67 -5.66
CA GLU A 40 -18.46 5.20 -6.92
C GLU A 40 -18.02 3.75 -7.14
N ASN A 41 -18.99 2.83 -7.21
CA ASN A 41 -18.74 1.40 -7.30
C ASN A 41 -17.83 0.91 -6.15
N LYS A 42 -16.68 0.34 -6.50
CA LYS A 42 -15.69 -0.20 -5.55
C LYS A 42 -14.60 0.81 -5.17
N THR A 43 -14.71 2.05 -5.66
CA THR A 43 -13.73 3.11 -5.42
C THR A 43 -14.30 4.16 -4.50
N THR A 44 -13.62 4.40 -3.39
CA THR A 44 -13.91 5.49 -2.46
C THR A 44 -12.84 6.56 -2.60
N SER A 45 -13.27 7.81 -2.74
CA SER A 45 -12.40 8.96 -2.87
C SER A 45 -12.34 9.75 -1.56
N TYR A 46 -11.13 10.20 -1.23
CA TYR A 46 -10.82 10.95 -0.02
C TYR A 46 -9.98 12.17 -0.37
N THR A 47 -10.01 13.16 0.51
CA THR A 47 -9.15 14.34 0.43
C THR A 47 -8.45 14.59 1.76
N LEU A 48 -7.35 15.37 1.73
CA LEU A 48 -6.72 15.84 2.97
C LEU A 48 -7.70 16.71 3.76
N PRO A 49 -7.69 16.65 5.11
CA PRO A 49 -8.56 17.50 5.95
C PRO A 49 -8.41 18.99 5.66
N SER A 50 -7.18 19.44 5.35
CA SER A 50 -6.89 20.83 5.01
C SER A 50 -7.53 21.31 3.70
N TRP A 51 -8.04 20.38 2.88
CA TRP A 51 -8.68 20.67 1.61
C TRP A 51 -10.21 20.72 1.70
N THR A 52 -10.78 20.47 2.87
CA THR A 52 -12.20 20.66 3.13
C THR A 52 -12.47 22.11 3.52
N GLU A 53 -13.62 22.65 3.13
CA GLU A 53 -13.95 24.08 3.32
C GLU A 53 -13.93 24.51 4.79
N ASP A 54 -14.31 23.64 5.70
CA ASP A 54 -14.41 23.92 7.13
C ASP A 54 -13.50 23.05 8.00
N GLY A 55 -12.64 22.25 7.38
CA GLY A 55 -11.74 21.33 8.10
C GLY A 55 -12.43 20.17 8.80
N HIS A 56 -13.74 19.97 8.58
CA HIS A 56 -14.50 18.90 9.19
C HIS A 56 -14.66 17.72 8.24
N CYS A 57 -14.33 16.53 8.73
CA CYS A 57 -14.58 15.29 8.04
C CYS A 57 -15.79 14.58 8.65
N THR A 58 -16.78 14.23 7.84
CA THR A 58 -17.91 13.40 8.30
C THR A 58 -17.52 11.96 8.51
N LYS A 59 -16.59 11.46 7.68
CA LYS A 59 -16.01 10.11 7.79
C LYS A 59 -14.52 10.22 7.54
N ILE A 60 -13.74 9.52 8.35
CA ILE A 60 -12.28 9.55 8.30
C ILE A 60 -11.76 8.15 7.99
N LEU A 61 -10.81 8.09 7.03
CA LEU A 61 -9.93 6.95 6.86
C LEU A 61 -8.61 7.29 7.52
N SER A 62 -8.24 6.55 8.56
CA SER A 62 -6.95 6.69 9.23
C SER A 62 -6.01 5.62 8.74
N ILE A 63 -4.86 6.03 8.21
CA ILE A 63 -3.81 5.13 7.74
C ILE A 63 -2.58 5.36 8.59
N ASP A 64 -2.11 4.33 9.27
CA ASP A 64 -0.81 4.32 9.91
C ASP A 64 0.12 3.29 9.25
N GLN A 65 1.31 3.12 9.81
CA GLN A 65 2.33 2.25 9.20
C GLN A 65 1.89 0.80 9.09
N TYR A 66 1.12 0.30 10.06
CA TYR A 66 0.79 -1.12 10.17
C TYR A 66 -0.68 -1.44 9.99
N SER A 67 -1.53 -0.43 9.87
CA SER A 67 -2.96 -0.64 9.76
C SER A 67 -3.64 0.53 9.08
N PHE A 68 -4.83 0.28 8.58
CA PHE A 68 -5.74 1.35 8.18
C PHE A 68 -7.15 1.03 8.67
N TYR A 69 -7.84 2.09 9.04
CA TYR A 69 -9.14 2.00 9.68
C TYR A 69 -10.11 3.00 9.06
N GLY A 70 -11.24 2.53 8.64
CA GLY A 70 -12.31 3.35 8.10
C GLY A 70 -13.54 2.53 7.74
N GLU A 71 -14.70 3.15 7.72
CA GLU A 71 -15.98 2.53 7.35
C GLU A 71 -16.31 1.26 8.15
N GLY A 72 -15.97 1.25 9.45
CA GLY A 72 -16.24 0.11 10.32
C GLY A 72 -15.34 -1.10 10.06
N ARG A 73 -14.21 -0.92 9.38
CA ARG A 73 -13.24 -1.98 9.14
C ARG A 73 -11.86 -1.59 9.66
N HIS A 74 -11.20 -2.56 10.24
CA HIS A 74 -9.80 -2.49 10.60
C HIS A 74 -9.01 -3.47 9.74
N CYS A 75 -8.03 -2.98 9.02
CA CYS A 75 -7.22 -3.77 8.10
C CYS A 75 -5.75 -3.69 8.45
N GLU A 76 -5.06 -4.83 8.40
CA GLU A 76 -3.62 -4.92 8.59
C GLU A 76 -2.99 -5.42 7.29
N PRO A 77 -2.08 -4.65 6.66
CA PRO A 77 -1.37 -5.08 5.46
C PRO A 77 -0.57 -6.34 5.70
N VAL A 78 -0.68 -7.30 4.78
CA VAL A 78 0.14 -8.51 4.77
C VAL A 78 1.12 -8.51 3.60
N SER A 79 0.82 -7.74 2.55
CA SER A 79 1.73 -7.48 1.44
C SER A 79 1.40 -6.13 0.80
N MET A 80 2.41 -5.45 0.31
CA MET A 80 2.28 -4.17 -0.36
C MET A 80 3.32 -4.03 -1.47
N ARG A 81 2.89 -3.48 -2.61
CA ARG A 81 3.75 -3.08 -3.71
C ARG A 81 3.47 -1.62 -4.03
N LEU A 82 4.49 -0.78 -3.97
CA LEU A 82 4.40 0.63 -4.33
C LEU A 82 4.97 0.86 -5.71
N THR A 83 4.24 1.61 -6.54
CA THR A 83 4.72 2.15 -7.81
C THR A 83 4.54 3.66 -7.83
N ARG A 84 5.38 4.33 -8.62
CA ARG A 84 5.29 5.78 -8.86
C ARG A 84 5.05 6.02 -10.33
N ASP A 85 4.18 6.97 -10.62
CA ASP A 85 3.96 7.47 -11.97
C ASP A 85 4.17 8.99 -11.95
N THR A 86 5.28 9.43 -12.58
CA THR A 86 5.67 10.83 -12.57
C THR A 86 5.33 11.46 -13.91
N ALA A 87 4.54 12.51 -13.86
CA ALA A 87 4.18 13.35 -15.00
C ALA A 87 4.58 14.81 -14.71
N PRO A 88 4.63 15.69 -15.71
CA PRO A 88 4.94 17.11 -15.50
C PRO A 88 4.01 17.78 -14.48
N SER A 89 2.77 17.32 -14.35
CA SER A 89 1.77 17.83 -13.41
C SER A 89 1.98 17.35 -11.97
N GLY A 90 2.80 16.33 -11.73
CA GLY A 90 3.06 15.76 -10.42
C GLY A 90 3.29 14.26 -10.43
N THR A 91 3.47 13.69 -9.25
CA THR A 91 3.71 12.27 -9.05
C THR A 91 2.49 11.61 -8.42
N ALA A 92 2.00 10.55 -9.04
CA ALA A 92 1.01 9.65 -8.47
C ALA A 92 1.73 8.48 -7.77
N TYR A 93 1.26 8.14 -6.58
CA TYR A 93 1.73 6.96 -5.84
C TYR A 93 0.62 5.92 -5.85
N ILE A 94 0.94 4.72 -6.29
CA ILE A 94 -0.01 3.63 -6.40
C ILE A 94 0.50 2.47 -5.55
N ALA A 95 -0.28 2.08 -4.55
CA ALA A 95 0.03 0.94 -3.71
C ALA A 95 -1.00 -0.17 -3.92
N MET A 96 -0.54 -1.34 -4.33
CA MET A 96 -1.33 -2.56 -4.33
C MET A 96 -1.15 -3.23 -2.99
N VAL A 97 -2.22 -3.31 -2.20
CA VAL A 97 -2.19 -3.80 -0.83
C VAL A 97 -3.10 -5.01 -0.70
N THR A 98 -2.56 -6.10 -0.18
CA THR A 98 -3.36 -7.19 0.36
C THR A 98 -3.34 -7.07 1.86
N ALA A 99 -4.50 -7.02 2.47
CA ALA A 99 -4.65 -6.82 3.90
C ALA A 99 -5.62 -7.84 4.49
N ARG A 100 -5.39 -8.14 5.76
CA ARG A 100 -6.34 -8.90 6.56
C ARG A 100 -7.27 -7.92 7.23
N CYS A 101 -8.55 -8.00 6.89
CA CYS A 101 -9.56 -7.07 7.36
C CYS A 101 -10.58 -7.78 8.25
N GLN A 102 -11.02 -7.06 9.27
CA GLN A 102 -12.07 -7.52 10.17
C GLN A 102 -13.05 -6.37 10.43
N PRO A 103 -14.35 -6.67 10.63
CA PRO A 103 -15.28 -5.65 11.06
C PRO A 103 -14.96 -5.23 12.49
N ASP A 104 -15.44 -4.07 12.91
CA ASP A 104 -15.36 -3.62 14.31
C ASP A 104 -16.01 -4.64 15.23
N GLY A 105 -15.26 -5.06 16.24
CA GLY A 105 -15.75 -6.02 17.23
C GLY A 105 -14.67 -7.00 17.69
N PRO A 106 -15.02 -8.03 18.47
CA PRO A 106 -14.06 -9.03 18.94
C PRO A 106 -13.39 -9.72 17.76
N VAL A 107 -12.08 -9.91 17.90
CA VAL A 107 -11.17 -10.40 16.86
C VAL A 107 -11.57 -11.80 16.42
N THR A 108 -12.24 -11.90 15.29
CA THR A 108 -12.30 -13.13 14.50
C THR A 108 -11.22 -13.04 13.45
N ALA A 109 -10.69 -14.20 13.00
CA ALA A 109 -9.70 -14.22 11.93
C ALA A 109 -10.19 -13.43 10.73
N GLY A 110 -9.53 -12.29 10.44
CA GLY A 110 -9.92 -11.40 9.37
C GLY A 110 -9.78 -12.06 8.00
N LYS A 111 -10.59 -11.62 7.05
CA LYS A 111 -10.51 -12.07 5.65
C LYS A 111 -9.46 -11.28 4.90
N LEU A 112 -8.75 -11.95 4.00
CA LEU A 112 -7.84 -11.28 3.08
C LEU A 112 -8.65 -10.51 2.03
N GLN A 113 -8.24 -9.27 1.79
CA GLN A 113 -8.84 -8.41 0.79
C GLN A 113 -7.75 -7.61 0.09
N SER A 114 -7.92 -7.38 -1.21
CA SER A 114 -6.97 -6.62 -2.01
C SER A 114 -7.50 -5.23 -2.29
N PHE A 115 -6.62 -4.25 -2.21
CA PHE A 115 -6.93 -2.84 -2.41
C PHE A 115 -5.91 -2.21 -3.34
N GLU A 116 -6.35 -1.21 -4.09
CA GLU A 116 -5.48 -0.29 -4.79
C GLU A 116 -5.63 1.10 -4.16
N PHE A 117 -4.55 1.59 -3.58
CA PHE A 117 -4.46 2.96 -3.06
C PHE A 117 -3.77 3.82 -4.12
N ASN A 118 -4.40 4.91 -4.51
CA ASN A 118 -3.84 5.83 -5.48
C ASN A 118 -3.88 7.24 -4.89
N ARG A 119 -2.70 7.82 -4.66
CA ARG A 119 -2.59 9.19 -4.18
C ARG A 119 -2.02 10.09 -5.26
N TYR A 120 -2.73 11.17 -5.56
CA TYR A 120 -2.25 12.27 -6.38
C TYR A 120 -2.50 13.58 -5.64
N LYS A 121 -1.43 14.27 -5.24
CA LYS A 121 -1.52 15.49 -4.41
C LYS A 121 -2.33 15.25 -3.14
N GLY A 122 -3.37 16.03 -2.89
CA GLY A 122 -4.26 15.91 -1.74
C GLY A 122 -5.44 14.97 -1.94
N ASN A 123 -5.47 14.19 -3.02
CA ASN A 123 -6.53 13.24 -3.32
C ASN A 123 -6.04 11.81 -3.15
N LEU A 124 -6.84 11.00 -2.51
CA LEU A 124 -6.62 9.57 -2.36
C LEU A 124 -7.83 8.83 -2.88
N SER A 125 -7.62 7.81 -3.71
CA SER A 125 -8.65 6.84 -4.03
C SER A 125 -8.27 5.46 -3.52
N VAL A 126 -9.25 4.74 -3.01
CA VAL A 126 -9.08 3.36 -2.53
C VAL A 126 -10.10 2.49 -3.26
N THR A 127 -9.61 1.58 -4.06
CA THR A 127 -10.42 0.65 -4.83
C THR A 127 -10.30 -0.75 -4.26
N ILE A 128 -11.43 -1.38 -3.99
CA ILE A 128 -11.49 -2.80 -3.59
C ILE A 128 -11.38 -3.65 -4.85
N LYS A 129 -10.43 -4.53 -4.86
CA LYS A 129 -10.18 -5.44 -5.99
C LYS A 129 -10.88 -6.78 -5.82
#